data_44ed10c525717c373af89b2d044b6553
#
_entry.id   44ed10c525717c373af89b2d044b6553
#
_cell.length_a   1.000
_cell.length_b   1.000
_cell.length_c   1.000
_cell.angle_alpha   90.00
_cell.angle_beta   90.00
_cell.angle_gamma   90.00
#
_symmetry.space_group_name_H-M   'P 1'
#
loop_
_entity.id
_entity.type
_entity.pdbx_description
1 polymer ?
#
loop_
_entity_poly.entity_id
_entity_poly.type
_entity_poly.pdbx_seq_one_letter_code
_entity_poly.pdbx_strand_id
1 'polypeptide(L)'
;LWGKPVWGVWWAWDARLVTTAVLFLLYVGCLLVRDLADDPERGRRLSAAVAVLAFLDVPVVHYSVVWFRTLHQGPSISLQGVKLAPEFLLPLAVNAVAYLALLSVLLAERARLASLEGER
;
A
#
# COMPACT_ATOMS: atom_id res chain seq x y z
N LEU A 1 -1.45 15.91 -7.63
CA LEU A 1 -1.47 17.35 -7.35
C LEU A 1 -0.08 17.87 -6.92
N TRP A 2 0.59 17.20 -5.98
CA TRP A 2 1.92 17.58 -5.48
C TRP A 2 3.03 17.54 -6.56
N GLY A 3 2.94 16.63 -7.51
CA GLY A 3 3.94 16.49 -8.58
C GLY A 3 4.10 17.71 -9.47
N LYS A 4 3.00 18.43 -9.76
CA LYS A 4 3.04 19.60 -10.66
C LYS A 4 3.94 20.73 -10.12
N PRO A 5 3.83 21.17 -8.85
CA PRO A 5 4.71 22.23 -8.32
C PRO A 5 6.16 21.78 -8.15
N VAL A 6 6.42 20.48 -7.91
CA VAL A 6 7.78 19.97 -7.64
C VAL A 6 8.51 19.56 -8.92
N TRP A 7 7.83 18.89 -9.84
CA TRP A 7 8.43 18.31 -11.06
C TRP A 7 7.98 18.98 -12.35
N GLY A 8 7.08 19.96 -12.29
CA GLY A 8 6.57 20.68 -13.45
C GLY A 8 5.50 19.91 -14.26
N VAL A 9 5.25 18.66 -13.96
CA VAL A 9 4.30 17.78 -14.68
C VAL A 9 3.29 17.16 -13.74
N TRP A 10 2.08 16.86 -14.26
CA TRP A 10 1.03 16.17 -13.48
C TRP A 10 1.32 14.70 -13.31
N TRP A 11 1.94 14.08 -14.32
CA TRP A 11 2.33 12.68 -14.34
C TRP A 11 3.66 12.53 -15.04
N ALA A 12 4.52 11.70 -14.48
CA ALA A 12 5.75 11.24 -15.12
C ALA A 12 5.72 9.72 -15.18
N TRP A 13 6.25 9.14 -16.26
CA TRP A 13 6.44 7.69 -16.38
C TRP A 13 7.67 7.26 -15.59
N ASP A 14 7.63 7.57 -14.33
CA ASP A 14 8.65 7.23 -13.35
C ASP A 14 8.37 5.82 -12.79
N ALA A 15 9.42 5.03 -12.59
CA ALA A 15 9.27 3.63 -12.16
C ALA A 15 8.47 3.50 -10.85
N ARG A 16 8.67 4.42 -9.90
CA ARG A 16 7.92 4.41 -8.64
C ARG A 16 6.45 4.74 -8.84
N LEU A 17 6.13 5.74 -9.67
CA LEU A 17 4.73 6.10 -9.94
C LEU A 17 4.01 4.98 -10.68
N VAL A 18 4.67 4.37 -11.67
CA VAL A 18 4.08 3.25 -12.43
C VAL A 18 3.82 2.04 -11.53
N THR A 19 4.81 1.60 -10.74
CA THR A 19 4.62 0.45 -9.83
C THR A 19 3.59 0.74 -8.76
N THR A 20 3.52 1.96 -8.23
CA THR A 20 2.47 2.37 -7.28
C THR A 20 1.08 2.35 -7.94
N ALA A 21 0.96 2.77 -9.20
CA ALA A 21 -0.30 2.68 -9.95
C ALA A 21 -0.70 1.22 -10.20
N VAL A 22 0.26 0.34 -10.51
CA VAL A 22 0.02 -1.12 -10.61
C VAL A 22 -0.48 -1.67 -9.28
N LEU A 23 0.17 -1.32 -8.17
CA LEU A 23 -0.26 -1.73 -6.83
C LEU A 23 -1.71 -1.29 -6.53
N PHE A 24 -2.04 -0.04 -6.86
CA PHE A 24 -3.40 0.47 -6.72
C PHE A 24 -4.42 -0.34 -7.54
N LEU A 25 -4.10 -0.63 -8.81
CA LEU A 25 -4.97 -1.43 -9.68
C LEU A 25 -5.11 -2.88 -9.18
N LEU A 26 -4.06 -3.47 -8.61
CA LEU A 26 -4.15 -4.79 -7.97
C LEU A 26 -5.10 -4.78 -6.78
N TYR A 27 -5.08 -3.74 -5.92
CA TYR A 27 -6.04 -3.63 -4.82
C TYR A 27 -7.48 -3.42 -5.31
N VAL A 28 -7.69 -2.58 -6.32
CA VAL A 28 -9.01 -2.42 -6.95
C VAL A 28 -9.47 -3.76 -7.54
N GLY A 29 -8.58 -4.47 -8.26
CA GLY A 29 -8.88 -5.79 -8.81
C GLY A 29 -9.23 -6.82 -7.72
N CYS A 30 -8.53 -6.80 -6.59
CA CYS A 30 -8.82 -7.66 -5.44
C CYS A 30 -10.26 -7.45 -4.92
N LEU A 31 -10.71 -6.19 -4.80
CA LEU A 31 -12.06 -5.86 -4.37
C LEU A 31 -13.09 -6.29 -5.43
N LEU A 32 -12.85 -5.96 -6.70
CA LEU A 32 -13.77 -6.30 -7.80
C LEU A 32 -13.96 -7.82 -7.94
N VAL A 33 -12.88 -8.60 -7.90
CA VAL A 33 -12.96 -10.06 -7.98
C VAL A 33 -13.77 -10.64 -6.83
N ARG A 34 -13.67 -10.04 -5.64
CA ARG A 34 -14.43 -10.47 -4.48
C ARG A 34 -15.92 -10.17 -4.62
N ASP A 35 -16.27 -8.99 -5.14
CA ASP A 35 -17.65 -8.52 -5.23
C ASP A 35 -18.40 -9.10 -6.43
N LEU A 36 -17.69 -9.38 -7.55
CA LEU A 36 -18.27 -9.84 -8.80
C LEU A 36 -18.32 -11.37 -8.92
N ALA A 37 -17.75 -12.13 -8.00
CA ALA A 37 -17.76 -13.59 -8.07
C ALA A 37 -19.14 -14.14 -7.71
N ASP A 38 -19.71 -14.99 -8.59
CA ASP A 38 -20.98 -15.66 -8.35
C ASP A 38 -20.93 -16.60 -7.13
N ASP A 39 -19.78 -17.25 -6.91
CA ASP A 39 -19.50 -18.09 -5.76
C ASP A 39 -18.62 -17.34 -4.76
N PRO A 40 -19.09 -17.08 -3.52
CA PRO A 40 -18.34 -16.37 -2.50
C PRO A 40 -17.02 -17.04 -2.12
N GLU A 41 -16.95 -18.38 -2.15
CA GLU A 41 -15.72 -19.11 -1.83
C GLU A 41 -14.66 -18.94 -2.94
N ARG A 42 -15.09 -19.02 -4.19
CA ARG A 42 -14.24 -18.75 -5.35
C ARG A 42 -13.75 -17.31 -5.35
N GLY A 43 -14.63 -16.36 -5.04
CA GLY A 43 -14.29 -14.93 -4.89
C GLY A 43 -13.22 -14.70 -3.85
N ARG A 44 -13.34 -15.32 -2.67
CA ARG A 44 -12.33 -15.25 -1.60
C ARG A 44 -10.97 -15.80 -2.04
N ARG A 45 -10.94 -16.97 -2.70
CA ARG A 45 -9.69 -17.58 -3.18
C ARG A 45 -9.00 -16.74 -4.25
N LEU A 46 -9.74 -16.24 -5.22
CA LEU A 46 -9.20 -15.40 -6.29
C LEU A 46 -8.72 -14.06 -5.74
N SER A 47 -9.48 -13.41 -4.87
CA SER A 47 -9.05 -12.16 -4.24
C SER A 47 -7.81 -12.34 -3.36
N ALA A 48 -7.68 -13.47 -2.66
CA ALA A 48 -6.48 -13.81 -1.91
C ALA A 48 -5.25 -13.98 -2.82
N ALA A 49 -5.40 -14.63 -3.99
CA ALA A 49 -4.33 -14.74 -4.96
C ALA A 49 -3.89 -13.35 -5.49
N VAL A 50 -4.83 -12.47 -5.82
CA VAL A 50 -4.53 -11.09 -6.24
C VAL A 50 -3.86 -10.30 -5.10
N ALA A 51 -4.30 -10.50 -3.84
CA ALA A 51 -3.67 -9.86 -2.69
C ALA A 51 -2.21 -10.30 -2.48
N VAL A 52 -1.89 -11.58 -2.74
CA VAL A 52 -0.49 -12.06 -2.73
C VAL A 52 0.33 -11.38 -3.82
N LEU A 53 -0.20 -11.23 -5.04
CA LEU A 53 0.48 -10.49 -6.11
C LEU A 53 0.69 -9.02 -5.74
N ALA A 54 -0.31 -8.37 -5.14
CA ALA A 54 -0.18 -7.00 -4.63
C ALA A 54 0.91 -6.90 -3.56
N PHE A 55 1.00 -7.88 -2.65
CA PHE A 55 2.07 -7.93 -1.65
C PHE A 55 3.46 -8.08 -2.28
N LEU A 56 3.60 -8.89 -3.34
CA LEU A 56 4.87 -9.03 -4.06
C LEU A 56 5.29 -7.75 -4.81
N ASP A 57 4.36 -6.91 -5.19
CA ASP A 57 4.63 -5.61 -5.82
C ASP A 57 5.17 -4.58 -4.81
N VAL A 58 4.87 -4.69 -3.52
CA VAL A 58 5.35 -3.74 -2.48
C VAL A 58 6.88 -3.61 -2.45
N PRO A 59 7.68 -4.70 -2.42
CA PRO A 59 9.13 -4.60 -2.56
C PRO A 59 9.56 -3.96 -3.89
N VAL A 60 8.85 -4.22 -4.99
CA VAL A 60 9.16 -3.63 -6.30
C VAL A 60 8.98 -2.12 -6.26
N VAL A 61 7.87 -1.63 -5.70
CA VAL A 61 7.66 -0.19 -5.47
C VAL A 61 8.78 0.40 -4.61
N HIS A 62 9.16 -0.29 -3.52
CA HIS A 62 10.19 0.21 -2.61
C HIS A 62 11.56 0.32 -3.30
N TYR A 63 11.98 -0.71 -4.02
CA TYR A 63 13.30 -0.77 -4.67
C TYR A 63 13.33 -0.12 -6.06
N SER A 64 12.20 0.27 -6.63
CA SER A 64 12.13 0.92 -7.94
C SER A 64 13.02 2.15 -8.04
N VAL A 65 13.15 2.93 -6.96
CA VAL A 65 14.02 4.12 -6.88
C VAL A 65 15.52 3.78 -6.80
N VAL A 66 15.86 2.53 -6.50
CA VAL A 66 17.24 2.05 -6.45
C VAL A 66 17.64 1.42 -7.79
N TRP A 67 16.71 0.69 -8.41
CA TRP A 67 16.97 -0.05 -9.66
C TRP A 67 16.88 0.84 -10.91
N PHE A 68 16.06 1.89 -10.86
CA PHE A 68 15.82 2.77 -12.00
C PHE A 68 16.19 4.21 -11.67
N ARG A 69 16.50 5.01 -12.70
CA ARG A 69 16.60 6.46 -12.55
C ARG A 69 15.19 7.02 -12.38
N THR A 70 14.90 7.63 -11.25
CA THR A 70 13.59 8.15 -10.90
C THR A 70 13.66 9.61 -10.50
N LEU A 71 12.52 10.31 -10.52
CA LEU A 71 12.38 11.67 -9.99
C LEU A 71 12.34 11.68 -8.45
N HIS A 72 12.13 10.50 -7.85
CA HIS A 72 12.04 10.35 -6.41
C HIS A 72 13.43 10.16 -5.79
N GLN A 73 13.60 10.72 -4.60
CA GLN A 73 14.76 10.44 -3.77
C GLN A 73 14.81 8.97 -3.36
N GLY A 74 16.01 8.46 -3.10
CA GLY A 74 16.20 7.12 -2.57
C GLY A 74 15.54 6.92 -1.19
N PRO A 75 15.48 5.67 -0.68
CA PRO A 75 14.87 5.38 0.60
C PRO A 75 15.50 6.19 1.73
N SER A 76 14.68 6.94 2.46
CA SER A 76 15.11 7.73 3.62
C SER A 76 15.40 6.86 4.86
N ILE A 77 14.82 5.65 4.88
CA ILE A 77 15.06 4.62 5.90
C ILE A 77 15.57 3.37 5.18
N SER A 78 16.72 2.87 5.57
CA SER A 78 17.37 1.70 5.00
C SER A 78 18.11 0.91 6.07
N LEU A 79 18.58 -0.29 5.73
CA LEU A 79 19.41 -1.10 6.62
C LEU A 79 20.74 -0.41 7.00
N GLN A 80 21.19 0.57 6.20
CA GLN A 80 22.39 1.36 6.47
C GLN A 80 22.14 2.56 7.40
N GLY A 81 20.87 2.81 7.76
CA GLY A 81 20.48 3.87 8.67
C GLY A 81 19.34 4.76 8.18
N VAL A 82 19.06 5.78 8.96
CA VAL A 82 18.01 6.77 8.72
C VAL A 82 18.66 8.04 8.18
N LYS A 83 18.25 8.48 6.98
CA LYS A 83 18.71 9.71 6.31
C LYS A 83 17.70 10.85 6.41
N LEU A 84 16.79 10.78 7.39
CA LEU A 84 15.81 11.83 7.66
C LEU A 84 16.41 12.90 8.56
N ALA A 85 16.11 14.16 8.29
CA ALA A 85 16.41 15.23 9.22
C ALA A 85 15.64 15.03 10.54
N PRO A 86 16.24 15.33 11.70
CA PRO A 86 15.67 15.02 13.02
C PRO A 86 14.26 15.55 13.23
N GLU A 87 13.93 16.70 12.65
CA GLU A 87 12.61 17.35 12.74
C GLU A 87 11.49 16.51 12.12
N PHE A 88 11.78 15.58 11.20
CA PHE A 88 10.79 14.68 10.59
C PHE A 88 10.59 13.38 11.36
N LEU A 89 11.44 13.05 12.33
CA LEU A 89 11.35 11.79 13.07
C LEU A 89 10.11 11.75 13.97
N LEU A 90 9.81 12.83 14.68
CA LEU A 90 8.64 12.90 15.56
C LEU A 90 7.31 12.82 14.77
N PRO A 91 7.09 13.62 13.73
CA PRO A 91 5.90 13.48 12.88
C PRO A 91 5.76 12.09 12.29
N LEU A 92 6.86 11.46 11.84
CA LEU A 92 6.85 10.11 11.30
C LEU A 92 6.43 9.09 12.36
N ALA A 93 6.98 9.16 13.57
CA ALA A 93 6.64 8.26 14.67
C ALA A 93 5.17 8.39 15.09
N VAL A 94 4.67 9.64 15.22
CA VAL A 94 3.26 9.91 15.55
C VAL A 94 2.34 9.34 14.48
N ASN A 95 2.63 9.55 13.20
CA ASN A 95 1.84 8.99 12.10
C ASN A 95 1.88 7.45 12.11
N ALA A 96 3.04 6.84 12.33
CA ALA A 96 3.16 5.38 12.40
C ALA A 96 2.29 4.80 13.52
N VAL A 97 2.32 5.41 14.72
CA VAL A 97 1.47 5.01 15.83
C VAL A 97 -0.01 5.19 15.51
N ALA A 98 -0.39 6.31 14.89
CA ALA A 98 -1.78 6.57 14.49
C ALA A 98 -2.29 5.54 13.48
N TYR A 99 -1.48 5.19 12.48
CA TYR A 99 -1.84 4.15 11.50
C TYR A 99 -1.95 2.76 12.14
N LEU A 100 -1.04 2.41 13.05
CA LEU A 100 -1.11 1.13 13.77
C LEU A 100 -2.35 1.05 14.68
N ALA A 101 -2.69 2.15 15.35
CA ALA A 101 -3.91 2.23 16.15
C ALA A 101 -5.17 2.08 15.28
N LEU A 102 -5.24 2.81 14.16
CA LEU A 102 -6.34 2.69 13.20
C LEU A 102 -6.48 1.25 12.68
N LEU A 103 -5.36 0.65 12.25
CA LEU A 103 -5.34 -0.74 11.78
C LEU A 103 -5.86 -1.70 12.85
N SER A 104 -5.41 -1.53 14.10
CA SER A 104 -5.85 -2.37 15.22
C SER A 104 -7.36 -2.26 15.47
N VAL A 105 -7.92 -1.05 15.41
CA VAL A 105 -9.37 -0.81 15.54
C VAL A 105 -10.12 -1.50 14.39
N LEU A 106 -9.69 -1.29 13.15
CA LEU A 106 -10.35 -1.88 11.98
C LEU A 106 -10.31 -3.43 12.02
N LEU A 107 -9.19 -4.02 12.44
CA LEU A 107 -9.07 -5.47 12.60
C LEU A 107 -9.96 -5.99 13.71
N ALA A 108 -10.03 -5.30 14.85
CA ALA A 108 -10.90 -5.67 15.97
C ALA A 108 -12.39 -5.62 15.57
N GLU A 109 -12.83 -4.55 14.90
CA GLU A 109 -14.19 -4.44 14.38
C GLU A 109 -14.50 -5.51 13.33
N ARG A 110 -13.56 -5.80 12.43
CA ARG A 110 -13.73 -6.87 11.45
C ARG A 110 -13.87 -8.24 12.10
N ALA A 111 -13.05 -8.54 13.10
CA ALA A 111 -13.15 -9.79 13.87
C ALA A 111 -14.47 -9.91 14.63
N ARG A 112 -14.92 -8.81 15.23
CA ARG A 112 -16.23 -8.75 15.93
C ARG A 112 -17.39 -9.01 14.98
N LEU A 113 -17.40 -8.38 13.79
CA LEU A 113 -18.46 -8.62 12.81
C LEU A 113 -18.46 -10.07 12.32
N ALA A 114 -17.28 -10.65 12.06
CA ALA A 114 -17.17 -12.04 11.65
C ALA A 114 -17.69 -13.03 12.70
N SER A 115 -17.48 -12.76 14.01
CA SER A 115 -18.03 -13.59 15.07
C SER A 115 -19.56 -13.55 15.13
N LEU A 116 -20.16 -12.38 14.91
CA LEU A 116 -21.62 -12.21 14.89
C LEU A 116 -22.28 -12.90 13.66
N GLU A 117 -21.58 -12.95 12.54
CA GLU A 117 -22.03 -13.67 11.34
C GLU A 117 -21.97 -15.19 11.51
N GLY A 118 -20.98 -15.70 12.27
CA GLY A 118 -20.81 -17.13 12.54
C GLY A 118 -21.81 -17.71 13.56
N GLU A 119 -22.48 -16.85 14.34
CA GLU A 119 -23.51 -17.24 15.31
C GLU A 119 -24.93 -17.30 14.71
N ARG A 120 -25.12 -16.92 13.45
CA ARG A 120 -26.40 -16.96 12.72
C ARG A 120 -26.49 -18.16 11.79
#